data_9b57cbb754c547b675645b1efeb25aa1
#
_entry.id   9b57cbb754c547b675645b1efeb25aa1
#
_cell.length_a   1.000
_cell.length_b   1.000
_cell.length_c   1.000
_cell.angle_alpha   90.00
_cell.angle_beta   90.00
_cell.angle_gamma   90.00
#
_symmetry.space_group_name_H-M   'P 1'
#
loop_
_entity.id
_entity.type
_entity.pdbx_description
1 polymer ?
#
loop_
_entity_poly.entity_id
_entity_poly.type
_entity_poly.pdbx_seq_one_letter_code
_entity_poly.pdbx_strand_id
1 'polypeptide(L)'
;SINQIFKARIGANESVFGPSEKAISAMKKQQSEVWMYGDPENFDLKHALAKKHKVNFENIVVGEGIDGLLGYLVRLIIEKGDNVVTTDGAYPTFNYHVEGFGGNLHKVPFCNDTEDLQKLLDKVKETSAKILYVSNPNNPMGTINKPSDIERLIQNLPETTLLCLDEAYIDFVDENFVPKISFDKKNVVRMRTFSKAYGMAGLRVGYAKGE
;
A
#
# COMPACT_ATOMS: atom_id res chain seq x y z
N SER A 1 16.74 16.18 -19.36
CA SER A 1 17.19 16.46 -17.98
C SER A 1 16.90 17.91 -17.67
N ILE A 2 16.00 18.15 -16.76
CA ILE A 2 15.67 19.53 -16.32
C ILE A 2 16.75 19.91 -15.30
N ASN A 3 17.76 20.66 -15.72
CA ASN A 3 18.76 21.27 -14.84
C ASN A 3 18.17 22.48 -14.09
N GLN A 4 16.95 22.35 -13.58
CA GLN A 4 16.35 23.38 -12.73
C GLN A 4 16.59 23.04 -11.25
N ILE A 5 17.27 23.95 -10.56
CA ILE A 5 17.38 23.90 -9.10
C ILE A 5 16.04 24.38 -8.55
N PHE A 6 15.23 23.45 -8.06
CA PHE A 6 13.97 23.79 -7.40
C PHE A 6 14.25 24.44 -6.04
N LYS A 7 13.53 25.51 -5.71
CA LYS A 7 13.55 26.10 -4.36
C LYS A 7 12.95 25.17 -3.30
N ALA A 8 12.00 24.30 -3.71
CA ALA A 8 11.39 23.27 -2.86
C ALA A 8 10.91 22.10 -3.73
N ARG A 9 10.98 20.87 -3.21
CA ARG A 9 10.40 19.66 -3.79
C ARG A 9 9.20 19.24 -2.95
N ILE A 10 7.98 19.51 -3.45
CA ILE A 10 6.73 19.24 -2.74
C ILE A 10 5.74 18.40 -3.58
N GLY A 11 6.16 17.91 -4.76
CA GLY A 11 5.26 17.29 -5.72
C GLY A 11 5.00 15.78 -5.52
N ALA A 12 5.84 15.07 -4.75
CA ALA A 12 5.77 13.61 -4.62
C ALA A 12 5.64 13.11 -3.17
N ASN A 13 5.33 14.01 -2.23
CA ASN A 13 5.23 13.69 -0.80
C ASN A 13 6.47 12.98 -0.25
N GLU A 14 7.67 13.39 -0.71
CA GLU A 14 8.94 12.91 -0.18
C GLU A 14 9.17 13.50 1.21
N SER A 15 9.81 12.71 2.10
CA SER A 15 10.21 13.23 3.41
C SER A 15 11.40 14.17 3.26
N VAL A 16 11.21 15.44 3.62
CA VAL A 16 12.29 16.45 3.61
C VAL A 16 13.36 16.21 4.67
N PHE A 17 13.07 15.38 5.67
CA PHE A 17 14.01 15.00 6.73
C PHE A 17 14.99 13.91 6.28
N GLY A 18 14.71 13.23 5.17
CA GLY A 18 15.50 12.11 4.69
C GLY A 18 15.44 10.88 5.60
N PRO A 19 16.30 9.87 5.34
CA PRO A 19 16.41 8.67 6.15
C PRO A 19 17.17 8.93 7.45
N SER A 20 16.99 8.05 8.45
CA SER A 20 17.72 8.11 9.70
C SER A 20 19.24 7.93 9.50
N GLU A 21 20.05 8.46 10.41
CA GLU A 21 21.52 8.29 10.38
C GLU A 21 21.92 6.81 10.39
N LYS A 22 21.17 5.96 11.09
CA LYS A 22 21.41 4.51 11.11
C LYS A 22 21.18 3.90 9.72
N ALA A 23 20.13 4.30 9.01
CA ALA A 23 19.87 3.83 7.66
C ALA A 23 20.94 4.32 6.67
N ILE A 24 21.35 5.60 6.77
CA ILE A 24 22.46 6.15 5.97
C ILE A 24 23.75 5.38 6.21
N SER A 25 24.06 5.11 7.47
CA SER A 25 25.28 4.36 7.85
C SER A 25 25.25 2.92 7.31
N ALA A 26 24.10 2.24 7.39
CA ALA A 26 23.93 0.90 6.83
C ALA A 26 24.11 0.90 5.31
N MET A 27 23.50 1.83 4.59
CA MET A 27 23.67 1.97 3.13
C MET A 27 25.14 2.21 2.74
N LYS A 28 25.87 3.07 3.47
CA LYS A 28 27.29 3.31 3.22
C LYS A 28 28.14 2.05 3.37
N LYS A 29 27.84 1.18 4.32
CA LYS A 29 28.56 -0.08 4.52
C LYS A 29 28.36 -1.05 3.36
N GLN A 30 27.20 -1.00 2.70
CA GLN A 30 26.86 -1.91 1.60
C GLN A 30 27.35 -1.44 0.24
N GLN A 31 27.89 -0.22 0.11
CA GLN A 31 28.31 0.33 -1.18
C GLN A 31 29.33 -0.51 -1.94
N SER A 32 30.24 -1.19 -1.21
CA SER A 32 31.25 -2.06 -1.83
C SER A 32 30.70 -3.40 -2.34
N GLU A 33 29.48 -3.74 -1.95
CA GLU A 33 28.86 -5.04 -2.21
C GLU A 33 27.79 -4.99 -3.31
N VAL A 34 27.53 -3.80 -3.88
CA VAL A 34 26.49 -3.60 -4.94
C VAL A 34 26.76 -4.36 -6.24
N TRP A 35 27.91 -4.95 -6.41
CA TRP A 35 28.25 -5.82 -7.53
C TRP A 35 27.60 -7.22 -7.42
N MET A 36 27.18 -7.62 -6.23
CA MET A 36 26.46 -8.87 -5.99
C MET A 36 24.96 -8.67 -6.10
N TYR A 37 24.27 -9.69 -6.58
CA TYR A 37 22.82 -9.74 -6.43
C TYR A 37 22.44 -9.81 -4.95
N GLY A 38 21.37 -9.12 -4.57
CA GLY A 38 20.80 -9.25 -3.24
C GLY A 38 20.16 -10.64 -3.03
N ASP A 39 19.84 -10.93 -1.78
CA ASP A 39 19.07 -12.12 -1.42
C ASP A 39 17.66 -12.06 -2.04
N PRO A 40 17.28 -13.01 -2.93
CA PRO A 40 15.99 -13.00 -3.60
C PRO A 40 14.80 -13.18 -2.63
N GLU A 41 15.03 -13.80 -1.47
CA GLU A 41 14.00 -14.00 -0.46
C GLU A 41 13.85 -12.80 0.49
N ASN A 42 14.76 -11.82 0.44
CA ASN A 42 14.80 -10.69 1.36
C ASN A 42 14.74 -11.12 2.84
N PHE A 43 15.47 -12.18 3.19
CA PHE A 43 15.38 -12.93 4.45
C PHE A 43 15.49 -12.03 5.68
N ASP A 44 16.55 -11.24 5.76
CA ASP A 44 16.78 -10.36 6.92
C ASP A 44 15.69 -9.29 7.09
N LEU A 45 15.27 -8.69 5.97
CA LEU A 45 14.22 -7.66 5.99
C LEU A 45 12.87 -8.28 6.40
N LYS A 46 12.51 -9.43 5.82
CA LYS A 46 11.25 -10.13 6.16
C LYS A 46 11.23 -10.55 7.63
N HIS A 47 12.34 -11.06 8.17
CA HIS A 47 12.44 -11.40 9.59
C HIS A 47 12.31 -10.17 10.50
N ALA A 48 12.94 -9.05 10.14
CA ALA A 48 12.81 -7.81 10.89
C ALA A 48 11.36 -7.28 10.89
N LEU A 49 10.69 -7.36 9.74
CA LEU A 49 9.28 -6.96 9.59
C LEU A 49 8.34 -7.92 10.33
N ALA A 50 8.53 -9.22 10.21
CA ALA A 50 7.76 -10.24 10.92
C ALA A 50 7.81 -10.02 12.44
N LYS A 51 9.02 -9.80 12.97
CA LYS A 51 9.23 -9.44 14.39
C LYS A 51 8.53 -8.13 14.77
N LYS A 52 8.66 -7.07 13.94
CA LYS A 52 8.02 -5.77 14.19
C LYS A 52 6.50 -5.89 14.24
N HIS A 53 5.91 -6.65 13.32
CA HIS A 53 4.47 -6.80 13.19
C HIS A 53 3.88 -7.97 13.97
N LYS A 54 4.73 -8.79 14.64
CA LYS A 54 4.34 -10.00 15.38
C LYS A 54 3.56 -10.99 14.52
N VAL A 55 4.07 -11.25 13.34
CA VAL A 55 3.52 -12.17 12.34
C VAL A 55 4.57 -13.18 11.91
N ASN A 56 4.19 -14.21 11.14
CA ASN A 56 5.12 -15.17 10.58
C ASN A 56 5.88 -14.57 9.40
N PHE A 57 7.03 -15.14 9.07
CA PHE A 57 7.84 -14.76 7.93
C PHE A 57 7.08 -14.85 6.60
N GLU A 58 6.26 -15.87 6.44
CA GLU A 58 5.43 -16.15 5.26
C GLU A 58 4.34 -15.10 5.03
N ASN A 59 3.95 -14.39 6.09
CA ASN A 59 2.95 -13.32 5.98
C ASN A 59 3.50 -12.01 5.36
N ILE A 60 4.79 -11.97 4.99
CA ILE A 60 5.45 -10.77 4.45
C ILE A 60 5.93 -11.02 3.03
N VAL A 61 5.57 -10.12 2.13
CA VAL A 61 6.12 -10.01 0.78
C VAL A 61 6.79 -8.66 0.62
N VAL A 62 8.03 -8.63 0.16
CA VAL A 62 8.80 -7.40 -0.12
C VAL A 62 8.77 -7.13 -1.62
N GLY A 63 8.70 -5.85 -2.01
CA GLY A 63 8.72 -5.45 -3.41
C GLY A 63 9.25 -4.02 -3.62
N GLU A 64 9.24 -3.58 -4.88
CA GLU A 64 9.79 -2.30 -5.33
C GLU A 64 8.88 -1.11 -4.98
N GLY A 65 8.62 -0.93 -3.69
CA GLY A 65 7.63 -0.01 -3.16
C GLY A 65 6.20 -0.56 -3.30
N ILE A 66 5.21 0.20 -2.83
CA ILE A 66 3.81 -0.18 -2.98
C ILE A 66 3.41 -0.26 -4.46
N ASP A 67 3.92 0.62 -5.31
CA ASP A 67 3.56 0.63 -6.75
C ASP A 67 3.89 -0.70 -7.43
N GLY A 68 5.08 -1.27 -7.17
CA GLY A 68 5.44 -2.60 -7.68
C GLY A 68 4.54 -3.70 -7.14
N LEU A 69 4.24 -3.66 -5.84
CA LEU A 69 3.35 -4.63 -5.19
C LEU A 69 1.91 -4.55 -5.72
N LEU A 70 1.40 -3.35 -6.00
CA LEU A 70 0.08 -3.15 -6.64
C LEU A 70 0.05 -3.78 -8.03
N GLY A 71 1.13 -3.60 -8.81
CA GLY A 71 1.27 -4.24 -10.12
C GLY A 71 1.26 -5.76 -10.04
N TYR A 72 1.99 -6.36 -9.09
CA TYR A 72 1.97 -7.80 -8.86
C TYR A 72 0.59 -8.30 -8.42
N LEU A 73 -0.07 -7.59 -7.49
CA LEU A 73 -1.40 -7.95 -7.01
C LEU A 73 -2.41 -8.00 -8.17
N VAL A 74 -2.46 -6.94 -8.98
CA VAL A 74 -3.37 -6.87 -10.13
C VAL A 74 -3.05 -7.99 -11.12
N ARG A 75 -1.77 -8.20 -11.45
CA ARG A 75 -1.35 -9.26 -12.38
C ARG A 75 -1.72 -10.67 -11.92
N LEU A 76 -1.71 -10.92 -10.59
CA LEU A 76 -2.02 -12.25 -10.03
C LEU A 76 -3.53 -12.54 -10.00
N ILE A 77 -4.38 -11.51 -9.87
CA ILE A 77 -5.80 -11.69 -9.54
C ILE A 77 -6.71 -11.30 -10.69
N ILE A 78 -6.34 -10.28 -11.48
CA ILE A 78 -7.22 -9.66 -12.47
C ILE A 78 -6.98 -10.26 -13.85
N GLU A 79 -8.07 -10.72 -14.44
CA GLU A 79 -8.17 -11.07 -15.85
C GLU A 79 -8.96 -9.99 -16.59
N LYS A 80 -8.89 -10.02 -17.92
CA LYS A 80 -9.62 -9.07 -18.77
C LYS A 80 -11.12 -9.13 -18.50
N GLY A 81 -11.70 -7.98 -18.13
CA GLY A 81 -13.11 -7.84 -17.84
C GLY A 81 -13.50 -8.04 -16.38
N ASP A 82 -12.55 -8.43 -15.50
CA ASP A 82 -12.81 -8.49 -14.06
C ASP A 82 -13.07 -7.11 -13.46
N ASN A 83 -13.96 -7.05 -12.50
CA ASN A 83 -14.35 -5.81 -11.85
C ASN A 83 -13.47 -5.51 -10.64
N VAL A 84 -13.09 -4.23 -10.51
CA VAL A 84 -12.31 -3.68 -9.41
C VAL A 84 -12.98 -2.39 -8.93
N VAL A 85 -13.01 -2.20 -7.62
CA VAL A 85 -13.62 -1.01 -7.00
C VAL A 85 -12.56 -0.18 -6.29
N THR A 86 -12.64 1.14 -6.43
CA THR A 86 -11.80 2.12 -5.72
C THR A 86 -12.53 3.46 -5.57
N THR A 87 -11.91 4.40 -4.87
CA THR A 87 -12.42 5.77 -4.74
C THR A 87 -11.99 6.64 -5.93
N ASP A 88 -12.91 7.45 -6.45
CA ASP A 88 -12.62 8.41 -7.51
C ASP A 88 -11.76 9.56 -6.99
N GLY A 89 -10.61 9.78 -7.64
CA GLY A 89 -9.63 10.80 -7.19
C GLY A 89 -8.63 10.32 -6.14
N ALA A 90 -8.66 9.05 -5.70
CA ALA A 90 -7.58 8.45 -4.92
C ALA A 90 -6.29 8.29 -5.75
N TYR A 91 -5.20 7.87 -5.10
CA TYR A 91 -3.90 7.70 -5.74
C TYR A 91 -3.96 6.85 -7.02
N PRO A 92 -3.52 7.37 -8.18
CA PRO A 92 -3.89 6.81 -9.47
C PRO A 92 -3.10 5.59 -9.93
N THR A 93 -1.95 5.26 -9.31
CA THR A 93 -1.07 4.18 -9.82
C THR A 93 -1.78 2.83 -9.86
N PHE A 94 -2.61 2.53 -8.85
CA PHE A 94 -3.43 1.32 -8.85
C PHE A 94 -4.35 1.25 -10.08
N ASN A 95 -4.98 2.37 -10.44
CA ASN A 95 -5.89 2.43 -11.58
C ASN A 95 -5.18 2.10 -12.90
N TYR A 96 -3.94 2.61 -13.08
CA TYR A 96 -3.14 2.30 -14.27
C TYR A 96 -2.81 0.81 -14.41
N HIS A 97 -2.54 0.14 -13.28
CA HIS A 97 -2.34 -1.31 -13.30
C HIS A 97 -3.61 -2.04 -13.71
N VAL A 98 -4.76 -1.72 -13.09
CA VAL A 98 -6.04 -2.35 -13.41
C VAL A 98 -6.41 -2.19 -14.88
N GLU A 99 -6.37 -0.96 -15.39
CA GLU A 99 -6.68 -0.65 -16.79
C GLU A 99 -5.68 -1.31 -17.75
N GLY A 100 -4.38 -1.31 -17.39
CA GLY A 100 -3.31 -1.93 -18.17
C GLY A 100 -3.44 -3.45 -18.32
N PHE A 101 -4.06 -4.12 -17.34
CA PHE A 101 -4.37 -5.55 -17.40
C PHE A 101 -5.79 -5.86 -17.90
N GLY A 102 -6.53 -4.82 -18.31
CA GLY A 102 -7.85 -4.97 -18.92
C GLY A 102 -8.98 -5.21 -17.93
N GLY A 103 -8.79 -4.90 -16.66
CA GLY A 103 -9.86 -4.88 -15.65
C GLY A 103 -10.80 -3.69 -15.81
N ASN A 104 -12.03 -3.86 -15.35
CA ASN A 104 -13.06 -2.82 -15.32
C ASN A 104 -12.97 -2.08 -13.98
N LEU A 105 -12.66 -0.78 -14.02
CA LEU A 105 -12.51 0.04 -12.82
C LEU A 105 -13.82 0.77 -12.50
N HIS A 106 -14.40 0.47 -11.34
CA HIS A 106 -15.56 1.14 -10.78
C HIS A 106 -15.14 2.11 -9.69
N LYS A 107 -15.48 3.38 -9.84
CA LYS A 107 -15.06 4.45 -8.94
C LYS A 107 -16.23 4.97 -8.12
N VAL A 108 -16.00 5.18 -6.83
CA VAL A 108 -16.95 5.75 -5.88
C VAL A 108 -16.45 7.13 -5.44
N PRO A 109 -17.24 8.20 -5.52
CA PRO A 109 -16.81 9.52 -5.07
C PRO A 109 -16.50 9.56 -3.57
N PHE A 110 -15.60 10.46 -3.17
CA PHE A 110 -15.42 10.82 -1.76
C PHE A 110 -16.72 11.36 -1.14
N CYS A 111 -16.87 11.16 0.16
CA CYS A 111 -17.89 11.80 0.98
C CYS A 111 -17.18 12.66 2.03
N ASN A 112 -17.34 13.99 1.97
CA ASN A 112 -16.64 14.95 2.84
C ASN A 112 -15.12 14.69 2.89
N ASP A 113 -14.50 14.60 1.72
CA ASP A 113 -13.08 14.34 1.50
C ASP A 113 -12.56 13.01 2.09
N THR A 114 -13.45 12.14 2.56
CA THR A 114 -13.12 10.83 3.11
C THR A 114 -13.66 9.72 2.22
N GLU A 115 -12.96 8.61 2.10
CA GLU A 115 -13.44 7.44 1.37
C GLU A 115 -14.73 6.90 1.99
N ASP A 116 -15.80 6.78 1.19
CA ASP A 116 -17.11 6.29 1.63
C ASP A 116 -17.11 4.76 1.64
N LEU A 117 -16.67 4.18 2.76
CA LEU A 117 -16.50 2.73 2.90
C LEU A 117 -17.82 1.96 2.67
N GLN A 118 -18.98 2.55 3.01
CA GLN A 118 -20.25 1.88 2.80
C GLN A 118 -20.59 1.83 1.31
N LYS A 119 -20.48 2.94 0.59
CA LYS A 119 -20.71 2.95 -0.86
C LYS A 119 -19.69 2.11 -1.63
N LEU A 120 -18.45 2.06 -1.17
CA LEU A 120 -17.43 1.16 -1.74
C LEU A 120 -17.86 -0.31 -1.57
N LEU A 121 -18.33 -0.70 -0.39
CA LEU A 121 -18.83 -2.05 -0.12
C LEU A 121 -20.06 -2.38 -0.97
N ASP A 122 -20.99 -1.43 -1.09
CA ASP A 122 -22.19 -1.61 -1.92
C ASP A 122 -21.81 -1.79 -3.40
N LYS A 123 -20.85 -1.00 -3.89
CA LYS A 123 -20.33 -1.13 -5.26
C LYS A 123 -19.61 -2.46 -5.49
N VAL A 124 -18.83 -2.95 -4.52
CA VAL A 124 -18.23 -4.29 -4.57
C VAL A 124 -19.29 -5.37 -4.74
N LYS A 125 -20.38 -5.32 -3.96
CA LYS A 125 -21.48 -6.30 -4.05
C LYS A 125 -22.25 -6.19 -5.38
N GLU A 126 -22.52 -4.97 -5.84
CA GLU A 126 -23.20 -4.70 -7.11
C GLU A 126 -22.43 -5.27 -8.31
N THR A 127 -21.11 -5.11 -8.31
CA THR A 127 -20.25 -5.49 -9.44
C THR A 127 -19.59 -6.84 -9.30
N SER A 128 -19.73 -7.51 -8.14
CA SER A 128 -18.99 -8.72 -7.80
C SER A 128 -17.47 -8.53 -7.98
N ALA A 129 -16.94 -7.40 -7.51
CA ALA A 129 -15.54 -7.03 -7.73
C ALA A 129 -14.57 -8.00 -7.07
N LYS A 130 -13.48 -8.34 -7.77
CA LYS A 130 -12.39 -9.18 -7.25
C LYS A 130 -11.47 -8.45 -6.30
N ILE A 131 -11.26 -7.13 -6.51
CA ILE A 131 -10.43 -6.30 -5.64
C ILE A 131 -11.20 -5.05 -5.23
N LEU A 132 -11.09 -4.70 -3.96
CA LEU A 132 -11.39 -3.39 -3.40
C LEU A 132 -10.09 -2.73 -2.97
N TYR A 133 -9.75 -1.56 -3.53
CA TYR A 133 -8.60 -0.77 -3.10
C TYR A 133 -9.06 0.41 -2.24
N VAL A 134 -8.49 0.53 -1.05
CA VAL A 134 -8.72 1.61 -0.09
C VAL A 134 -7.39 2.14 0.42
N SER A 135 -7.19 3.46 0.42
CA SER A 135 -6.01 4.12 0.98
C SER A 135 -6.32 4.75 2.33
N ASN A 136 -5.70 4.26 3.40
CA ASN A 136 -5.99 4.75 4.76
C ASN A 136 -4.72 4.85 5.62
N PRO A 137 -4.22 6.08 5.90
CA PRO A 137 -4.70 7.42 5.48
C PRO A 137 -4.72 7.63 3.97
N ASN A 138 -5.68 8.44 3.50
CA ASN A 138 -5.88 8.69 2.08
C ASN A 138 -4.81 9.61 1.47
N ASN A 139 -4.48 9.38 0.23
CA ASN A 139 -3.76 10.28 -0.66
C ASN A 139 -4.65 10.58 -1.89
N PRO A 140 -5.03 11.86 -2.17
CA PRO A 140 -4.37 13.10 -1.71
C PRO A 140 -5.02 13.78 -0.51
N MET A 141 -6.17 13.33 0.01
CA MET A 141 -6.99 14.08 0.97
C MET A 141 -6.37 14.20 2.36
N GLY A 142 -5.50 13.26 2.76
CA GLY A 142 -4.92 13.21 4.11
C GLY A 142 -5.92 12.82 5.20
N THR A 143 -7.13 12.43 4.82
CA THR A 143 -8.18 11.96 5.73
C THR A 143 -7.96 10.51 6.14
N ILE A 144 -8.56 10.13 7.28
CA ILE A 144 -8.46 8.77 7.81
C ILE A 144 -9.83 8.28 8.24
N ASN A 145 -10.17 7.05 7.88
CA ASN A 145 -11.32 6.34 8.40
C ASN A 145 -10.98 5.77 9.79
N LYS A 146 -11.99 5.71 10.67
CA LYS A 146 -11.81 5.12 12.01
C LYS A 146 -11.46 3.63 11.90
N PRO A 147 -10.65 3.09 12.81
CA PRO A 147 -10.35 1.66 12.83
C PRO A 147 -11.60 0.77 12.82
N SER A 148 -12.62 1.13 13.61
CA SER A 148 -13.90 0.41 13.67
C SER A 148 -14.64 0.37 12.33
N ASP A 149 -14.49 1.40 11.49
CA ASP A 149 -15.16 1.46 10.19
C ASP A 149 -14.44 0.57 9.17
N ILE A 150 -13.10 0.54 9.21
CA ILE A 150 -12.28 -0.41 8.42
C ILE A 150 -12.57 -1.86 8.86
N GLU A 151 -12.63 -2.13 10.16
CA GLU A 151 -12.95 -3.46 10.69
C GLU A 151 -14.35 -3.91 10.27
N ARG A 152 -15.34 -3.00 10.30
CA ARG A 152 -16.69 -3.27 9.81
C ARG A 152 -16.73 -3.53 8.31
N LEU A 153 -15.98 -2.77 7.51
CA LEU A 153 -15.81 -3.04 6.07
C LEU A 153 -15.32 -4.48 5.85
N ILE A 154 -14.25 -4.87 6.53
CA ILE A 154 -13.64 -6.21 6.40
C ILE A 154 -14.63 -7.32 6.79
N GLN A 155 -15.41 -7.12 7.87
CA GLN A 155 -16.41 -8.10 8.32
C GLN A 155 -17.54 -8.33 7.31
N ASN A 156 -17.87 -7.31 6.51
CA ASN A 156 -18.97 -7.35 5.54
C ASN A 156 -18.52 -7.55 4.10
N LEU A 157 -17.21 -7.59 3.86
CA LEU A 157 -16.64 -7.80 2.53
C LEU A 157 -16.88 -9.25 2.09
N PRO A 158 -17.34 -9.50 0.84
CA PRO A 158 -17.45 -10.84 0.31
C PRO A 158 -16.11 -11.59 0.36
N GLU A 159 -16.11 -12.87 0.69
CA GLU A 159 -14.89 -13.69 0.75
C GLU A 159 -14.18 -13.80 -0.61
N THR A 160 -14.91 -13.60 -1.70
CA THR A 160 -14.40 -13.59 -3.07
C THR A 160 -13.72 -12.28 -3.47
N THR A 161 -13.80 -11.25 -2.62
CA THR A 161 -13.19 -9.93 -2.86
C THR A 161 -11.98 -9.75 -1.99
N LEU A 162 -10.83 -9.44 -2.57
CA LEU A 162 -9.62 -9.07 -1.84
C LEU A 162 -9.64 -7.58 -1.50
N LEU A 163 -9.48 -7.23 -0.22
CA LEU A 163 -9.19 -5.86 0.19
C LEU A 163 -7.69 -5.59 0.07
N CYS A 164 -7.33 -4.64 -0.78
CA CYS A 164 -6.01 -4.03 -0.80
C CYS A 164 -6.06 -2.74 0.03
N LEU A 165 -5.57 -2.79 1.27
CA LEU A 165 -5.49 -1.65 2.17
C LEU A 165 -4.12 -0.99 2.06
N ASP A 166 -4.07 0.16 1.38
CA ASP A 166 -2.85 0.94 1.24
C ASP A 166 -2.62 1.80 2.48
N GLU A 167 -1.61 1.44 3.23
CA GLU A 167 -1.17 2.07 4.47
C GLU A 167 0.12 2.88 4.29
N ALA A 168 0.35 3.49 3.13
CA ALA A 168 1.58 4.25 2.84
C ALA A 168 1.88 5.34 3.87
N TYR A 169 0.86 5.89 4.50
CA TYR A 169 0.98 6.99 5.46
C TYR A 169 0.66 6.59 6.91
N ILE A 170 0.46 5.31 7.19
CA ILE A 170 0.03 4.84 8.51
C ILE A 170 1.07 5.09 9.62
N ASP A 171 2.35 5.18 9.26
CA ASP A 171 3.42 5.46 10.25
C ASP A 171 3.44 6.94 10.73
N PHE A 172 2.58 7.81 10.16
CA PHE A 172 2.40 9.20 10.61
C PHE A 172 1.24 9.39 11.59
N VAL A 173 0.44 8.36 11.84
CA VAL A 173 -0.73 8.44 12.72
C VAL A 173 -0.48 7.78 14.06
N ASP A 174 -1.24 8.21 15.08
CA ASP A 174 -1.24 7.57 16.39
C ASP A 174 -1.72 6.10 16.31
N GLU A 175 -1.17 5.24 17.15
CA GLU A 175 -1.51 3.81 17.18
C GLU A 175 -3.02 3.54 17.36
N ASN A 176 -3.75 4.46 18.00
CA ASN A 176 -5.20 4.37 18.18
C ASN A 176 -5.98 4.45 16.86
N PHE A 177 -5.36 4.97 15.80
CA PHE A 177 -5.96 5.03 14.46
C PHE A 177 -5.54 3.87 13.55
N VAL A 178 -4.70 2.96 14.03
CA VAL A 178 -4.28 1.78 13.27
C VAL A 178 -5.30 0.66 13.44
N PRO A 179 -5.97 0.20 12.35
CA PRO A 179 -6.95 -0.88 12.47
C PRO A 179 -6.29 -2.18 12.96
N LYS A 180 -6.94 -2.83 13.92
CA LYS A 180 -6.54 -4.14 14.45
C LYS A 180 -7.17 -5.23 13.61
N ILE A 181 -6.47 -5.60 12.54
CA ILE A 181 -6.93 -6.62 11.59
C ILE A 181 -6.27 -7.94 11.96
N SER A 182 -7.08 -8.96 12.22
CA SER A 182 -6.59 -10.31 12.47
C SER A 182 -6.03 -10.93 11.18
N PHE A 183 -4.93 -11.69 11.30
CA PHE A 183 -4.29 -12.36 10.19
C PHE A 183 -5.02 -13.62 9.71
N ASP A 184 -6.09 -14.04 10.37
CA ASP A 184 -6.98 -15.11 9.90
C ASP A 184 -7.94 -14.67 8.76
N LYS A 185 -7.91 -13.37 8.42
CA LYS A 185 -8.68 -12.80 7.30
C LYS A 185 -7.88 -12.94 6.00
N LYS A 186 -8.11 -14.04 5.28
CA LYS A 186 -7.39 -14.43 4.04
C LYS A 186 -7.57 -13.47 2.86
N ASN A 187 -8.62 -12.65 2.91
CA ASN A 187 -8.93 -11.71 1.84
C ASN A 187 -8.55 -10.24 2.16
N VAL A 188 -7.51 -10.04 2.97
CA VAL A 188 -7.00 -8.70 3.29
C VAL A 188 -5.48 -8.65 3.12
N VAL A 189 -5.02 -7.76 2.25
CA VAL A 189 -3.60 -7.43 2.08
C VAL A 189 -3.37 -5.99 2.48
N ARG A 190 -2.44 -5.75 3.39
CA ARG A 190 -2.06 -4.42 3.88
C ARG A 190 -0.71 -4.05 3.30
N MET A 191 -0.61 -2.94 2.60
CA MET A 191 0.61 -2.48 1.94
C MET A 191 1.26 -1.33 2.68
N ARG A 192 2.58 -1.38 2.88
CA ARG A 192 3.38 -0.35 3.53
C ARG A 192 4.64 -0.05 2.76
N THR A 193 5.24 1.12 3.00
CA THR A 193 6.42 1.58 2.27
C THR A 193 7.44 2.22 3.19
N PHE A 194 8.70 2.16 2.79
CA PHE A 194 9.79 2.94 3.38
C PHE A 194 9.96 4.31 2.72
N SER A 195 9.15 4.63 1.69
CA SER A 195 9.27 5.86 0.90
C SER A 195 8.86 7.12 1.66
N LYS A 196 7.91 7.02 2.62
CA LYS A 196 7.27 8.17 3.26
C LYS A 196 7.89 8.48 4.62
N ALA A 197 7.38 7.92 5.71
CA ALA A 197 7.87 8.21 7.07
C ALA A 197 9.37 7.90 7.26
N TYR A 198 9.87 6.90 6.57
CA TYR A 198 11.28 6.48 6.67
C TYR A 198 12.23 7.28 5.76
N GLY A 199 11.72 8.15 4.90
CA GLY A 199 12.54 9.03 4.04
C GLY A 199 13.36 8.31 2.97
N MET A 200 12.97 7.10 2.56
CA MET A 200 13.76 6.25 1.64
C MET A 200 13.06 6.04 0.29
N ALA A 201 12.39 7.07 -0.22
CA ALA A 201 11.64 6.99 -1.48
C ALA A 201 12.47 6.47 -2.67
N GLY A 202 13.75 6.88 -2.75
CA GLY A 202 14.66 6.49 -3.83
C GLY A 202 15.10 5.03 -3.80
N LEU A 203 15.00 4.33 -2.67
CA LEU A 203 15.38 2.92 -2.55
C LEU A 203 14.35 1.96 -3.14
N ARG A 204 13.13 2.43 -3.42
CA ARG A 204 12.05 1.61 -3.98
C ARG A 204 11.78 0.35 -3.17
N VAL A 205 11.61 0.48 -1.85
CA VAL A 205 11.31 -0.64 -0.95
C VAL A 205 9.94 -0.46 -0.30
N GLY A 206 9.12 -1.45 -0.42
CA GLY A 206 7.83 -1.59 0.25
C GLY A 206 7.56 -3.04 0.61
N TYR A 207 6.50 -3.27 1.34
CA TYR A 207 6.09 -4.62 1.71
C TYR A 207 4.57 -4.73 1.84
N ALA A 208 4.08 -5.92 1.54
CA ALA A 208 2.71 -6.33 1.82
C ALA A 208 2.71 -7.30 3.00
N LYS A 209 1.64 -7.29 3.77
CA LYS A 209 1.39 -8.25 4.83
C LYS A 209 -0.04 -8.76 4.77
N GLY A 210 -0.20 -10.07 4.92
CA GLY A 210 -1.47 -10.78 4.84
C GLY A 210 -1.28 -12.24 5.23
N GLU A 211 -2.32 -13.06 5.06
CA GLU A 211 -2.23 -14.51 5.20
C GLU A 211 -1.87 -15.18 3.89
#